data_667b6fed450efaca037c15df5fb762d5
#
_entry.id   667b6fed450efaca037c15df5fb762d5
#
_cell.length_a   1.000
_cell.length_b   1.000
_cell.length_c   1.000
_cell.angle_alpha   90.00
_cell.angle_beta   90.00
_cell.angle_gamma   90.00
#
_symmetry.space_group_name_H-M   'P 1'
#
loop_
_entity.id
_entity.type
_entity.pdbx_description
1 polymer ?
#
loop_
_entity_poly.entity_id
_entity_poly.type
_entity_poly.pdbx_seq_one_letter_code
_entity_poly.pdbx_strand_id
1 'polypeptide(L)'
;MRQLITALLVLTVSLPATADEIVKPAAPFTGWVWYNEPKTPPEKPQKQQQPAPPVIPDLSKMTAQEQAKVLRGYTMEALNRAILYPTRENTATFLRWQKFWTDRGSMFSQSFAAAQLSHPDLDYNLEYPHYNSMAPFVQTRDQQARQHAVAEMSQQYGLFYFYRGSDPIDVQMAGVVADFAKSNGISLIPVSVDGQVAASLPQSRPDSGQVRSMNITHFPALFLVDPKKKNYRALSYGFMTQDELAKRFLNVSNGFRPAS
;
A
#
# COMPACT_ATOMS: atom_id res chain seq x y z
N MET A 1 -43.11 -18.17 60.98
CA MET A 1 -43.48 -17.16 59.99
C MET A 1 -43.31 -17.79 58.60
N ARG A 2 -44.44 -18.00 57.94
CA ARG A 2 -44.57 -18.66 56.64
C ARG A 2 -44.22 -17.66 55.54
N GLN A 3 -43.30 -18.01 54.62
CA GLN A 3 -43.17 -17.31 53.35
C GLN A 3 -43.60 -18.24 52.26
N LEU A 4 -44.63 -17.85 51.55
CA LEU A 4 -45.19 -18.44 50.36
C LEU A 4 -44.33 -18.09 49.17
N ILE A 5 -43.74 -19.08 48.49
CA ILE A 5 -43.08 -18.96 47.19
C ILE A 5 -44.12 -19.22 46.14
N THR A 6 -44.54 -18.20 45.40
CA THR A 6 -45.43 -18.28 44.27
C THR A 6 -44.59 -18.63 43.04
N ALA A 7 -44.72 -19.88 42.55
CA ALA A 7 -44.11 -20.32 41.29
C ALA A 7 -44.94 -19.79 40.12
N LEU A 8 -44.36 -18.93 39.29
CA LEU A 8 -44.94 -18.44 38.04
C LEU A 8 -44.60 -19.46 36.90
N LEU A 9 -45.57 -20.23 36.51
CA LEU A 9 -45.46 -21.18 35.41
C LEU A 9 -45.62 -20.41 34.10
N VAL A 10 -44.51 -20.20 33.36
CA VAL A 10 -44.53 -19.62 32.01
C VAL A 10 -44.81 -20.76 31.02
N LEU A 11 -46.00 -20.76 30.47
CA LEU A 11 -46.42 -21.68 29.41
C LEU A 11 -45.92 -21.17 28.07
N THR A 12 -44.82 -21.72 27.55
CA THR A 12 -44.35 -21.43 26.20
C THR A 12 -45.17 -22.24 25.16
N VAL A 13 -46.08 -21.55 24.51
CA VAL A 13 -46.80 -22.10 23.35
C VAL A 13 -45.86 -21.97 22.16
N SER A 14 -45.26 -23.10 21.73
CA SER A 14 -44.56 -23.21 20.46
C SER A 14 -45.57 -23.32 19.31
N LEU A 15 -45.75 -22.24 18.57
CA LEU A 15 -46.47 -22.28 17.28
C LEU A 15 -45.52 -22.82 16.21
N PRO A 16 -45.95 -23.79 15.41
CA PRO A 16 -45.17 -24.22 14.24
C PRO A 16 -45.17 -23.10 13.21
N ALA A 17 -43.98 -22.60 12.85
CA ALA A 17 -43.82 -21.72 11.72
C ALA A 17 -44.01 -22.51 10.44
N THR A 18 -45.17 -22.45 9.84
CA THR A 18 -45.40 -22.88 8.47
C THR A 18 -44.87 -21.79 7.54
N ALA A 19 -43.64 -21.97 7.07
CA ALA A 19 -43.04 -21.13 6.04
C ALA A 19 -43.50 -21.67 4.66
N ASP A 20 -44.75 -21.43 4.30
CA ASP A 20 -45.25 -21.65 2.94
C ASP A 20 -46.52 -20.85 2.70
N GLU A 21 -46.36 -19.51 2.69
CA GLU A 21 -47.36 -18.69 2.03
C GLU A 21 -46.57 -17.66 1.16
N ILE A 22 -46.39 -18.07 -0.12
CA ILE A 22 -45.95 -17.15 -1.16
C ILE A 22 -47.06 -16.12 -1.33
N VAL A 23 -46.97 -14.99 -0.67
CA VAL A 23 -47.83 -13.85 -0.89
C VAL A 23 -47.60 -13.38 -2.35
N LYS A 24 -48.55 -13.75 -3.22
CA LYS A 24 -48.56 -13.16 -4.56
C LYS A 24 -48.77 -11.67 -4.42
N PRO A 25 -47.90 -10.81 -4.97
CA PRO A 25 -48.12 -9.37 -4.95
C PRO A 25 -49.36 -9.04 -5.73
N ALA A 26 -50.35 -8.41 -5.10
CA ALA A 26 -51.68 -8.13 -5.60
C ALA A 26 -51.80 -7.00 -6.62
N ALA A 27 -50.69 -6.34 -7.02
CA ALA A 27 -50.68 -5.34 -8.10
C ALA A 27 -49.29 -5.23 -8.70
N PRO A 28 -49.15 -4.95 -10.00
CA PRO A 28 -47.87 -4.61 -10.59
C PRO A 28 -47.34 -3.35 -9.97
N PHE A 29 -46.14 -3.38 -9.47
CA PHE A 29 -45.44 -2.21 -8.93
C PHE A 29 -45.24 -1.21 -10.05
N THR A 30 -45.98 -0.09 -9.99
CA THR A 30 -45.85 1.04 -10.93
C THR A 30 -44.67 1.94 -10.55
N GLY A 31 -43.48 1.36 -10.53
CA GLY A 31 -42.24 2.07 -10.28
C GLY A 31 -41.17 1.62 -11.26
N TRP A 32 -40.72 2.49 -12.12
CA TRP A 32 -39.67 2.29 -13.13
C TRP A 32 -40.15 1.63 -14.42
N VAL A 33 -40.67 2.49 -15.34
CA VAL A 33 -41.34 2.12 -16.59
C VAL A 33 -40.51 1.37 -17.62
N TRP A 34 -39.19 1.27 -17.41
CA TRP A 34 -38.24 0.58 -18.29
C TRP A 34 -38.09 -0.93 -18.02
N TYR A 35 -38.77 -1.45 -16.99
CA TYR A 35 -38.85 -2.90 -16.73
C TYR A 35 -40.18 -3.55 -17.19
N ASN A 36 -41.09 -2.77 -17.73
CA ASN A 36 -42.33 -3.29 -18.30
C ASN A 36 -42.16 -3.49 -19.82
N GLU A 37 -41.34 -4.48 -20.19
CA GLU A 37 -41.40 -4.93 -21.58
C GLU A 37 -42.75 -5.59 -21.87
N PRO A 38 -43.39 -5.22 -23.02
CA PRO A 38 -44.59 -5.92 -23.44
C PRO A 38 -44.30 -7.41 -23.56
N LYS A 39 -45.16 -8.26 -22.96
CA LYS A 39 -45.01 -9.70 -23.06
C LYS A 39 -45.12 -10.10 -24.53
N THR A 40 -43.97 -10.30 -25.17
CA THR A 40 -43.92 -10.94 -26.49
C THR A 40 -44.49 -12.35 -26.36
N PRO A 41 -45.32 -12.79 -27.32
CA PRO A 41 -45.83 -14.17 -27.33
C PRO A 41 -44.65 -15.15 -27.29
N PRO A 42 -44.79 -16.30 -26.61
CA PRO A 42 -43.70 -17.25 -26.51
C PRO A 42 -43.30 -17.70 -27.92
N GLU A 43 -42.09 -17.29 -28.35
CA GLU A 43 -41.48 -17.88 -29.54
C GLU A 43 -41.34 -19.40 -29.30
N LYS A 44 -41.75 -20.19 -30.29
CA LYS A 44 -41.54 -21.63 -30.27
C LYS A 44 -40.07 -21.90 -30.02
N PRO A 45 -39.74 -22.83 -29.11
CA PRO A 45 -38.34 -23.09 -28.78
C PRO A 45 -37.61 -23.51 -30.05
N GLN A 46 -36.84 -22.62 -30.64
CA GLN A 46 -35.80 -22.98 -31.58
C GLN A 46 -34.87 -23.90 -30.81
N LYS A 47 -34.67 -25.14 -31.32
CA LYS A 47 -33.62 -26.03 -30.83
C LYS A 47 -32.29 -25.27 -30.96
N GLN A 48 -31.91 -24.60 -29.90
CA GLN A 48 -30.55 -24.07 -29.77
C GLN A 48 -29.62 -25.30 -29.91
N GLN A 49 -28.88 -25.34 -31.00
CA GLN A 49 -27.75 -26.26 -31.10
C GLN A 49 -26.89 -25.96 -29.88
N GLN A 50 -26.83 -26.91 -28.96
CA GLN A 50 -25.92 -26.80 -27.81
C GLN A 50 -24.53 -26.56 -28.38
N PRO A 51 -23.84 -25.47 -28.03
CA PRO A 51 -22.47 -25.28 -28.43
C PRO A 51 -21.70 -26.54 -28.06
N ALA A 52 -20.88 -27.04 -28.99
CA ALA A 52 -19.99 -28.15 -28.68
C ALA A 52 -19.29 -27.90 -27.35
N PRO A 53 -19.16 -28.89 -26.47
CA PRO A 53 -18.53 -28.69 -25.19
C PRO A 53 -17.14 -28.06 -25.43
N PRO A 54 -16.76 -27.02 -24.68
CA PRO A 54 -15.47 -26.38 -24.88
C PRO A 54 -14.37 -27.42 -24.77
N VAL A 55 -13.53 -27.51 -25.81
CA VAL A 55 -12.36 -28.39 -25.78
C VAL A 55 -11.46 -27.86 -24.66
N ILE A 56 -11.44 -28.57 -23.52
CA ILE A 56 -10.55 -28.23 -22.41
C ILE A 56 -9.13 -28.58 -22.87
N PRO A 57 -8.24 -27.61 -23.00
CA PRO A 57 -6.89 -27.88 -23.44
C PRO A 57 -6.17 -28.76 -22.42
N ASP A 58 -5.34 -29.69 -22.91
CA ASP A 58 -4.53 -30.55 -22.06
C ASP A 58 -3.43 -29.74 -21.36
N LEU A 59 -3.71 -29.33 -20.12
CA LEU A 59 -2.80 -28.50 -19.33
C LEU A 59 -1.46 -29.20 -19.04
N SER A 60 -1.41 -30.54 -19.09
CA SER A 60 -0.20 -31.30 -18.76
C SER A 60 0.93 -31.09 -19.76
N LYS A 61 0.59 -30.68 -20.98
CA LYS A 61 1.53 -30.43 -22.08
C LYS A 61 1.97 -28.96 -22.17
N MET A 62 1.46 -28.10 -21.31
CA MET A 62 1.72 -26.68 -21.31
C MET A 62 2.77 -26.31 -20.29
N THR A 63 3.53 -25.26 -20.59
CA THR A 63 4.39 -24.61 -19.60
C THR A 63 3.56 -24.00 -18.47
N ALA A 64 4.16 -23.79 -17.30
CA ALA A 64 3.49 -23.16 -16.17
C ALA A 64 2.88 -21.78 -16.51
N GLN A 65 3.56 -21.01 -17.37
CA GLN A 65 3.07 -19.72 -17.85
C GLN A 65 1.83 -19.85 -18.72
N GLU A 66 1.81 -20.80 -19.64
CA GLU A 66 0.66 -21.08 -20.51
C GLU A 66 -0.53 -21.58 -19.68
N GLN A 67 -0.29 -22.52 -18.76
CA GLN A 67 -1.33 -23.00 -17.82
C GLN A 67 -1.94 -21.83 -17.04
N ALA A 68 -1.12 -20.96 -16.46
CA ALA A 68 -1.57 -19.81 -15.71
C ALA A 68 -2.40 -18.83 -16.58
N LYS A 69 -1.99 -18.60 -17.83
CA LYS A 69 -2.74 -17.77 -18.80
C LYS A 69 -4.13 -18.36 -19.08
N VAL A 70 -4.21 -19.66 -19.37
CA VAL A 70 -5.46 -20.36 -19.63
C VAL A 70 -6.40 -20.31 -18.42
N LEU A 71 -5.88 -20.66 -17.24
CA LEU A 71 -6.67 -20.68 -16.00
C LEU A 71 -7.20 -19.28 -15.62
N ARG A 72 -6.36 -18.23 -15.78
CA ARG A 72 -6.80 -16.84 -15.60
C ARG A 72 -7.87 -16.45 -16.62
N GLY A 73 -7.75 -16.89 -17.87
CA GLY A 73 -8.75 -16.68 -18.91
C GLY A 73 -10.12 -17.24 -18.52
N TYR A 74 -10.18 -18.48 -18.05
CA TYR A 74 -11.43 -19.08 -17.56
C TYR A 74 -11.99 -18.37 -16.33
N THR A 75 -11.12 -17.93 -15.43
CA THR A 75 -11.55 -17.16 -14.25
C THR A 75 -12.19 -15.83 -14.65
N MET A 76 -11.58 -15.11 -15.58
CA MET A 76 -12.13 -13.84 -16.07
C MET A 76 -13.39 -14.01 -16.88
N GLU A 77 -13.50 -15.07 -17.70
CA GLU A 77 -14.72 -15.39 -18.42
C GLU A 77 -15.87 -15.70 -17.43
N ALA A 78 -15.59 -16.48 -16.39
CA ALA A 78 -16.59 -16.78 -15.36
C ALA A 78 -17.03 -15.51 -14.59
N LEU A 79 -16.09 -14.59 -14.28
CA LEU A 79 -16.40 -13.31 -13.66
C LEU A 79 -17.28 -12.44 -14.57
N ASN A 80 -16.86 -12.26 -15.82
CA ASN A 80 -17.60 -11.43 -16.79
C ASN A 80 -19.02 -11.98 -17.00
N ARG A 81 -19.15 -13.30 -17.10
CA ARG A 81 -20.45 -13.95 -17.24
C ARG A 81 -21.34 -13.76 -16.01
N ALA A 82 -20.75 -13.82 -14.81
CA ALA A 82 -21.48 -13.56 -13.57
C ALA A 82 -21.95 -12.10 -13.45
N ILE A 83 -21.16 -11.16 -13.98
CA ILE A 83 -21.52 -9.73 -13.98
C ILE A 83 -22.57 -9.42 -15.04
N LEU A 84 -22.38 -9.89 -16.27
CA LEU A 84 -23.27 -9.59 -17.39
C LEU A 84 -24.60 -10.36 -17.31
N TYR A 85 -24.55 -11.58 -16.79
CA TYR A 85 -25.69 -12.48 -16.63
C TYR A 85 -25.78 -13.00 -15.20
N PRO A 86 -26.25 -12.17 -14.24
CA PRO A 86 -26.19 -12.46 -12.81
C PRO A 86 -27.20 -13.54 -12.41
N THR A 87 -26.82 -14.80 -12.59
CA THR A 87 -27.57 -15.96 -12.10
C THR A 87 -26.82 -16.63 -10.96
N ARG A 88 -27.52 -17.44 -10.16
CA ARG A 88 -26.91 -18.23 -9.08
C ARG A 88 -25.80 -19.14 -9.63
N GLU A 89 -26.05 -19.78 -10.76
CA GLU A 89 -25.13 -20.73 -11.41
C GLU A 89 -23.87 -20.04 -11.94
N ASN A 90 -24.02 -18.90 -12.61
CA ASN A 90 -22.88 -18.11 -13.10
C ASN A 90 -22.02 -17.60 -11.94
N THR A 91 -22.65 -17.06 -10.91
CA THR A 91 -21.95 -16.62 -9.70
C THR A 91 -21.26 -17.78 -8.98
N ALA A 92 -21.93 -18.94 -8.83
CA ALA A 92 -21.31 -20.13 -8.24
C ALA A 92 -20.11 -20.63 -9.06
N THR A 93 -20.16 -20.52 -10.38
CA THR A 93 -19.02 -20.88 -11.24
C THR A 93 -17.82 -19.97 -10.99
N PHE A 94 -18.04 -18.68 -10.90
CA PHE A 94 -16.96 -17.74 -10.54
C PHE A 94 -16.41 -18.00 -9.13
N LEU A 95 -17.27 -18.25 -8.14
CA LEU A 95 -16.84 -18.56 -6.77
C LEU A 95 -15.99 -19.85 -6.69
N ARG A 96 -16.27 -20.86 -7.55
CA ARG A 96 -15.42 -22.06 -7.64
C ARG A 96 -14.01 -21.70 -8.13
N TRP A 97 -13.87 -20.77 -9.07
CA TRP A 97 -12.57 -20.27 -9.52
C TRP A 97 -11.86 -19.49 -8.42
N GLN A 98 -12.56 -18.65 -7.66
CA GLN A 98 -11.97 -17.97 -6.50
C GLN A 98 -11.47 -18.99 -5.47
N LYS A 99 -12.28 -19.99 -5.15
CA LYS A 99 -11.86 -21.07 -4.24
C LYS A 99 -10.62 -21.78 -4.75
N PHE A 100 -10.59 -22.14 -6.04
CA PHE A 100 -9.39 -22.75 -6.65
C PHE A 100 -8.13 -21.92 -6.41
N TRP A 101 -8.18 -20.60 -6.66
CA TRP A 101 -7.02 -19.73 -6.45
C TRP A 101 -6.64 -19.58 -4.98
N THR A 102 -7.61 -19.52 -4.08
CA THR A 102 -7.39 -19.49 -2.64
C THR A 102 -6.69 -20.76 -2.16
N ASP A 103 -7.15 -21.92 -2.60
CA ASP A 103 -6.54 -23.21 -2.26
C ASP A 103 -5.09 -23.29 -2.79
N ARG A 104 -4.83 -22.82 -4.02
CA ARG A 104 -3.48 -22.73 -4.59
C ARG A 104 -2.58 -21.76 -3.83
N GLY A 105 -3.12 -20.61 -3.43
CA GLY A 105 -2.40 -19.65 -2.59
C GLY A 105 -2.00 -20.23 -1.23
N SER A 106 -2.89 -20.99 -0.60
CA SER A 106 -2.60 -21.70 0.65
C SER A 106 -1.49 -22.73 0.49
N MET A 107 -1.55 -23.55 -0.57
CA MET A 107 -0.50 -24.53 -0.88
C MET A 107 0.85 -23.85 -1.15
N PHE A 108 0.84 -22.72 -1.87
CA PHE A 108 2.04 -21.93 -2.12
C PHE A 108 2.65 -21.42 -0.82
N SER A 109 1.83 -20.87 0.09
CA SER A 109 2.29 -20.37 1.39
C SER A 109 2.96 -21.47 2.23
N GLN A 110 2.41 -22.70 2.21
CA GLN A 110 3.02 -23.83 2.89
C GLN A 110 4.35 -24.24 2.25
N SER A 111 4.40 -24.31 0.91
CA SER A 111 5.64 -24.64 0.20
C SER A 111 6.69 -23.55 0.36
N PHE A 112 6.27 -22.27 0.44
CA PHE A 112 7.15 -21.15 0.72
C PHE A 112 7.82 -21.29 2.10
N ALA A 113 7.02 -21.57 3.14
CA ALA A 113 7.55 -21.79 4.48
C ALA A 113 8.50 -23.01 4.53
N ALA A 114 8.16 -24.10 3.85
CA ALA A 114 9.03 -25.28 3.76
C ALA A 114 10.33 -24.97 3.00
N ALA A 115 10.27 -24.15 1.95
CA ALA A 115 11.46 -23.73 1.20
C ALA A 115 12.40 -22.88 2.07
N GLN A 116 11.87 -21.93 2.85
CA GLN A 116 12.69 -21.15 3.79
C GLN A 116 13.36 -22.01 4.86
N LEU A 117 12.69 -23.05 5.35
CA LEU A 117 13.33 -24.02 6.28
C LEU A 117 14.47 -24.82 5.63
N SER A 118 14.34 -25.14 4.35
CA SER A 118 15.36 -25.90 3.60
C SER A 118 16.48 -25.01 3.07
N HIS A 119 16.19 -23.73 2.86
CA HIS A 119 17.08 -22.71 2.29
C HIS A 119 17.03 -21.45 3.16
N PRO A 120 17.71 -21.45 4.34
CA PRO A 120 17.68 -20.32 5.28
C PRO A 120 18.22 -19.01 4.68
N ASP A 121 19.09 -19.11 3.67
CA ASP A 121 19.63 -17.99 2.91
C ASP A 121 18.55 -17.19 2.14
N LEU A 122 17.37 -17.77 1.95
CA LEU A 122 16.22 -17.12 1.31
C LEU A 122 15.24 -16.51 2.31
N ASP A 123 15.49 -16.66 3.61
CA ASP A 123 14.63 -16.05 4.64
C ASP A 123 15.12 -14.66 5.01
N TYR A 124 14.51 -13.66 4.38
CA TYR A 124 14.78 -12.25 4.65
C TYR A 124 14.64 -11.87 6.14
N ASN A 125 13.76 -12.56 6.88
CA ASN A 125 13.54 -12.27 8.30
C ASN A 125 14.71 -12.72 9.21
N LEU A 126 15.60 -13.57 8.74
CA LEU A 126 16.82 -13.91 9.49
C LEU A 126 17.82 -12.76 9.49
N GLU A 127 17.92 -12.04 8.39
CA GLU A 127 18.80 -10.87 8.30
C GLU A 127 18.09 -9.58 8.78
N TYR A 128 16.80 -9.44 8.49
CA TYR A 128 16.02 -8.24 8.77
C TYR A 128 14.72 -8.56 9.52
N PRO A 129 14.76 -8.91 10.80
CA PRO A 129 13.59 -9.35 11.58
C PRO A 129 12.70 -8.17 12.01
N HIS A 130 12.03 -7.51 11.07
CA HIS A 130 11.14 -6.36 11.34
C HIS A 130 9.76 -6.74 11.90
N TYR A 131 9.38 -8.01 11.86
CA TYR A 131 8.03 -8.48 12.20
C TYR A 131 7.96 -9.46 13.38
N ASN A 132 9.07 -9.69 14.08
CA ASN A 132 9.11 -10.58 15.24
C ASN A 132 9.57 -9.82 16.50
N SER A 133 9.77 -10.53 17.59
CA SER A 133 10.24 -9.97 18.86
C SER A 133 11.63 -9.29 18.79
N MET A 134 12.39 -9.51 17.73
CA MET A 134 13.66 -8.84 17.47
C MET A 134 13.51 -7.47 16.79
N ALA A 135 12.32 -7.14 16.26
CA ALA A 135 12.08 -5.86 15.59
C ALA A 135 12.52 -4.64 16.41
N PRO A 136 12.26 -4.53 17.73
CA PRO A 136 12.73 -3.39 18.52
C PRO A 136 14.25 -3.27 18.54
N PHE A 137 14.98 -4.39 18.58
CA PHE A 137 16.45 -4.39 18.56
C PHE A 137 17.01 -3.93 17.22
N VAL A 138 16.41 -4.39 16.11
CA VAL A 138 16.78 -3.95 14.76
C VAL A 138 16.47 -2.46 14.59
N GLN A 139 15.28 -1.99 15.00
CA GLN A 139 14.93 -0.58 14.96
C GLN A 139 15.89 0.29 15.76
N THR A 140 16.27 -0.16 16.96
CA THR A 140 17.25 0.55 17.81
C THR A 140 18.62 0.60 17.14
N ARG A 141 19.10 -0.52 16.60
CA ARG A 141 20.38 -0.58 15.85
C ARG A 141 20.36 0.37 14.66
N ASP A 142 19.29 0.34 13.87
CA ASP A 142 19.15 1.20 12.69
C ASP A 142 19.07 2.67 13.07
N GLN A 143 18.40 3.00 14.17
CA GLN A 143 18.36 4.36 14.70
C GLN A 143 19.75 4.82 15.17
N GLN A 144 20.49 3.99 15.89
CA GLN A 144 21.86 4.27 16.32
C GLN A 144 22.79 4.47 15.11
N ALA A 145 22.68 3.64 14.07
CA ALA A 145 23.45 3.78 12.85
C ALA A 145 23.19 5.12 12.15
N ARG A 146 21.91 5.55 12.07
CA ARG A 146 21.54 6.86 11.54
C ARG A 146 22.11 8.01 12.36
N GLN A 147 21.97 7.94 13.68
CA GLN A 147 22.53 8.97 14.60
C GLN A 147 24.06 9.06 14.49
N HIS A 148 24.75 7.93 14.41
CA HIS A 148 26.18 7.90 14.22
C HIS A 148 26.61 8.53 12.89
N ALA A 149 25.92 8.17 11.79
CA ALA A 149 26.20 8.75 10.47
C ALA A 149 25.97 10.27 10.45
N VAL A 150 24.93 10.78 11.12
CA VAL A 150 24.67 12.21 11.24
C VAL A 150 25.79 12.88 12.06
N ALA A 151 26.14 12.31 13.20
CA ALA A 151 27.18 12.85 14.08
C ALA A 151 28.57 12.89 13.40
N GLU A 152 28.92 11.84 12.68
CA GLU A 152 30.20 11.76 11.94
C GLU A 152 30.23 12.81 10.80
N MET A 153 29.17 12.84 9.99
CA MET A 153 29.11 13.76 8.86
C MET A 153 29.00 15.23 9.28
N SER A 154 28.38 15.52 10.42
CA SER A 154 28.26 16.89 10.96
C SER A 154 29.62 17.51 11.28
N GLN A 155 30.67 16.73 11.55
CA GLN A 155 32.03 17.21 11.81
C GLN A 155 32.72 17.71 10.54
N GLN A 156 32.32 17.19 9.38
CA GLN A 156 32.95 17.51 8.10
C GLN A 156 32.12 18.44 7.23
N TYR A 157 30.79 18.26 7.28
CA TYR A 157 29.88 18.94 6.37
C TYR A 157 28.98 19.94 7.09
N GLY A 158 28.66 21.03 6.40
CA GLY A 158 27.52 21.89 6.69
C GLY A 158 26.37 21.63 5.72
N LEU A 159 25.23 22.24 5.99
CA LEU A 159 24.05 22.16 5.15
C LEU A 159 23.80 23.49 4.42
N PHE A 160 23.56 23.42 3.12
CA PHE A 160 22.92 24.47 2.35
C PHE A 160 21.48 24.06 2.07
N TYR A 161 20.55 24.93 2.45
CA TYR A 161 19.13 24.72 2.22
C TYR A 161 18.60 25.80 1.28
N PHE A 162 18.25 25.39 0.06
CA PHE A 162 17.70 26.26 -0.98
C PHE A 162 16.19 26.11 -1.02
N TYR A 163 15.47 27.23 -0.90
CA TYR A 163 14.02 27.21 -0.80
C TYR A 163 13.37 28.48 -1.36
N ARG A 164 12.09 28.39 -1.69
CA ARG A 164 11.23 29.51 -2.04
C ARG A 164 10.42 29.89 -0.82
N GLY A 165 10.58 31.09 -0.32
CA GLY A 165 9.83 31.56 0.85
C GLY A 165 8.33 31.78 0.57
N SER A 166 7.95 31.86 -0.70
CA SER A 166 6.54 31.93 -1.15
C SER A 166 5.85 30.56 -1.23
N ASP A 167 6.60 29.46 -1.22
CA ASP A 167 6.03 28.11 -1.35
C ASP A 167 5.79 27.49 0.03
N PRO A 168 4.55 27.10 0.36
CA PRO A 168 4.22 26.53 1.67
C PRO A 168 4.97 25.24 2.01
N ILE A 169 5.27 24.39 1.01
CA ILE A 169 6.01 23.12 1.23
C ILE A 169 7.46 23.41 1.58
N ASP A 170 8.08 24.34 0.88
CA ASP A 170 9.45 24.76 1.12
C ASP A 170 9.56 25.39 2.53
N VAL A 171 8.60 26.23 2.92
CA VAL A 171 8.53 26.85 4.26
C VAL A 171 8.32 25.81 5.36
N GLN A 172 7.48 24.81 5.12
CA GLN A 172 7.29 23.71 6.08
C GLN A 172 8.58 22.91 6.26
N MET A 173 9.28 22.59 5.18
CA MET A 173 10.58 21.91 5.23
C MET A 173 11.65 22.76 5.91
N ALA A 174 11.60 24.10 5.81
CA ALA A 174 12.51 25.00 6.48
C ALA A 174 12.52 24.80 8.00
N GLY A 175 11.33 24.59 8.60
CA GLY A 175 11.21 24.25 10.03
C GLY A 175 11.89 22.93 10.38
N VAL A 176 11.62 21.88 9.57
CA VAL A 176 12.23 20.55 9.78
C VAL A 176 13.76 20.63 9.71
N VAL A 177 14.31 21.32 8.71
CA VAL A 177 15.77 21.47 8.53
C VAL A 177 16.39 22.30 9.64
N ALA A 178 15.73 23.36 10.10
CA ALA A 178 16.19 24.19 11.20
C ALA A 178 16.33 23.38 12.49
N ASP A 179 15.29 22.63 12.84
CA ASP A 179 15.27 21.78 14.04
C ASP A 179 16.26 20.63 13.93
N PHE A 180 16.37 19.99 12.77
CA PHE A 180 17.35 18.95 12.52
C PHE A 180 18.78 19.43 12.66
N ALA A 181 19.11 20.55 12.05
CA ALA A 181 20.43 21.16 12.12
C ALA A 181 20.80 21.55 13.56
N LYS A 182 19.86 22.18 14.29
CA LYS A 182 20.03 22.57 15.70
C LYS A 182 20.23 21.33 16.60
N SER A 183 19.42 20.32 16.48
CA SER A 183 19.47 19.12 17.32
C SER A 183 20.74 18.29 17.11
N ASN A 184 21.32 18.33 15.92
CA ASN A 184 22.52 17.57 15.56
C ASN A 184 23.80 18.43 15.49
N GLY A 185 23.74 19.70 15.86
CA GLY A 185 24.89 20.59 15.86
C GLY A 185 25.49 20.86 14.47
N ILE A 186 24.69 20.78 13.41
CA ILE A 186 25.15 20.97 12.03
C ILE A 186 25.01 22.44 11.63
N SER A 187 26.06 23.00 11.05
CA SER A 187 26.01 24.35 10.48
C SER A 187 25.01 24.39 9.32
N LEU A 188 24.06 25.32 9.38
CA LEU A 188 23.04 25.50 8.35
C LEU A 188 23.16 26.91 7.72
N ILE A 189 23.22 26.94 6.40
CA ILE A 189 23.14 28.17 5.61
C ILE A 189 21.87 28.07 4.75
N PRO A 190 20.78 28.72 5.16
CA PRO A 190 19.58 28.79 4.37
C PRO A 190 19.70 29.88 3.28
N VAL A 191 19.27 29.54 2.07
CA VAL A 191 19.29 30.39 0.88
C VAL A 191 17.89 30.52 0.31
N SER A 192 17.35 31.73 0.37
CA SER A 192 16.08 32.06 -0.27
C SER A 192 16.28 32.34 -1.75
N VAL A 193 15.57 31.62 -2.61
CA VAL A 193 15.69 31.74 -4.06
C VAL A 193 14.82 32.85 -4.62
N ASP A 194 13.69 33.15 -3.96
CA ASP A 194 12.74 34.20 -4.34
C ASP A 194 12.82 35.47 -3.50
N GLY A 195 13.78 35.53 -2.57
CA GLY A 195 13.99 36.66 -1.69
C GLY A 195 13.04 36.74 -0.48
N GLN A 196 12.06 35.83 -0.38
CA GLN A 196 11.19 35.76 0.78
C GLN A 196 11.81 34.85 1.85
N VAL A 197 11.69 35.26 3.13
CA VAL A 197 12.36 34.59 4.24
C VAL A 197 11.34 33.84 5.09
N ALA A 198 11.56 32.53 5.29
CA ALA A 198 10.75 31.73 6.20
C ALA A 198 10.98 32.13 7.66
N ALA A 199 9.92 32.20 8.47
CA ALA A 199 10.01 32.58 9.88
C ALA A 199 10.92 31.67 10.71
N SER A 200 11.02 30.38 10.35
CA SER A 200 11.90 29.38 10.98
C SER A 200 13.40 29.60 10.66
N LEU A 201 13.70 30.36 9.63
CA LEU A 201 15.09 30.63 9.15
C LEU A 201 15.34 32.13 8.90
N PRO A 202 15.22 32.98 9.93
CA PRO A 202 15.34 34.43 9.78
C PRO A 202 16.73 34.88 9.28
N GLN A 203 17.75 34.01 9.42
CA GLN A 203 19.13 34.25 8.94
C GLN A 203 19.34 33.88 7.47
N SER A 204 18.29 33.63 6.71
CA SER A 204 18.36 33.24 5.30
C SER A 204 19.05 34.34 4.46
N ARG A 205 19.89 33.90 3.54
CA ARG A 205 20.57 34.75 2.58
C ARG A 205 19.85 34.69 1.23
N PRO A 206 19.82 35.76 0.45
CA PRO A 206 19.36 35.68 -0.92
C PRO A 206 20.32 34.84 -1.77
N ASP A 207 19.81 34.14 -2.79
CA ASP A 207 20.66 33.47 -3.77
C ASP A 207 21.50 34.51 -4.52
N SER A 208 22.80 34.30 -4.55
CA SER A 208 23.75 35.13 -5.30
C SER A 208 24.40 34.35 -6.46
N GLY A 209 23.69 33.39 -7.02
CA GLY A 209 24.10 32.56 -8.15
C GLY A 209 24.48 31.14 -7.79
N GLN A 210 24.33 30.76 -6.51
CA GLN A 210 24.59 29.37 -6.06
C GLN A 210 23.67 28.35 -6.75
N VAL A 211 22.39 28.66 -6.86
CA VAL A 211 21.41 27.82 -7.55
C VAL A 211 21.88 27.46 -8.97
N ARG A 212 22.36 28.47 -9.70
CA ARG A 212 22.85 28.26 -11.06
C ARG A 212 24.17 27.50 -11.09
N SER A 213 25.12 27.86 -10.22
CA SER A 213 26.46 27.25 -10.19
C SER A 213 26.42 25.79 -9.74
N MET A 214 25.47 25.43 -8.86
CA MET A 214 25.25 24.08 -8.36
C MET A 214 24.23 23.28 -9.19
N ASN A 215 23.69 23.88 -10.28
CA ASN A 215 22.69 23.28 -11.18
C ASN A 215 21.45 22.77 -10.42
N ILE A 216 20.91 23.58 -9.51
CA ILE A 216 19.73 23.22 -8.72
C ILE A 216 18.49 23.58 -9.50
N THR A 217 17.69 22.56 -9.85
CA THR A 217 16.48 22.70 -10.70
C THR A 217 15.18 22.43 -9.95
N HIS A 218 15.23 21.85 -8.76
CA HIS A 218 14.06 21.48 -7.97
C HIS A 218 14.20 21.99 -6.53
N PHE A 219 13.07 22.43 -5.95
CA PHE A 219 13.00 22.98 -4.60
C PHE A 219 11.90 22.29 -3.78
N PRO A 220 12.04 22.27 -2.45
CA PRO A 220 13.22 22.65 -1.69
C PRO A 220 14.40 21.71 -1.96
N ALA A 221 15.62 22.18 -1.79
CA ALA A 221 16.83 21.40 -2.03
C ALA A 221 17.80 21.52 -0.86
N LEU A 222 18.31 20.38 -0.40
CA LEU A 222 19.26 20.31 0.70
C LEU A 222 20.57 19.70 0.20
N PHE A 223 21.68 20.37 0.50
CA PHE A 223 23.03 19.96 0.09
C PHE A 223 23.97 19.85 1.27
N LEU A 224 24.80 18.82 1.26
CA LEU A 224 25.99 18.73 2.10
C LEU A 224 27.14 19.50 1.44
N VAL A 225 27.81 20.34 2.22
CA VAL A 225 28.93 21.15 1.74
C VAL A 225 30.12 20.90 2.64
N ASP A 226 31.25 20.50 2.06
CA ASP A 226 32.55 20.44 2.73
C ASP A 226 33.29 21.73 2.48
N PRO A 227 33.40 22.60 3.48
CA PRO A 227 34.08 23.91 3.31
C PRO A 227 35.58 23.79 3.09
N LYS A 228 36.21 22.71 3.58
CA LYS A 228 37.66 22.48 3.45
C LYS A 228 38.02 22.02 2.03
N LYS A 229 37.24 21.11 1.49
CA LYS A 229 37.47 20.58 0.14
C LYS A 229 36.79 21.38 -0.96
N LYS A 230 35.97 22.37 -0.58
CA LYS A 230 35.14 23.18 -1.49
C LYS A 230 34.28 22.32 -2.45
N ASN A 231 33.78 21.22 -1.94
CA ASN A 231 32.88 20.33 -2.70
C ASN A 231 31.49 20.28 -2.05
N TYR A 232 30.53 19.88 -2.82
CA TYR A 232 29.17 19.72 -2.38
C TYR A 232 28.54 18.48 -3.01
N ARG A 233 27.50 17.94 -2.34
CA ARG A 233 26.66 16.87 -2.88
C ARG A 233 25.21 17.08 -2.47
N ALA A 234 24.29 16.74 -3.34
CA ALA A 234 22.88 16.74 -2.99
C ALA A 234 22.60 15.72 -1.88
N LEU A 235 21.81 16.12 -0.90
CA LEU A 235 21.30 15.27 0.17
C LEU A 235 19.83 14.93 -0.09
N SER A 236 19.01 15.93 -0.43
CA SER A 236 17.59 15.71 -0.75
C SER A 236 17.01 16.80 -1.64
N TYR A 237 15.90 16.44 -2.28
CA TYR A 237 14.97 17.34 -2.96
C TYR A 237 13.57 17.08 -2.44
N GLY A 238 12.76 18.13 -2.36
CA GLY A 238 11.42 18.06 -1.84
C GLY A 238 11.34 17.95 -0.32
N PHE A 239 10.13 17.79 0.19
CA PHE A 239 9.85 17.67 1.62
C PHE A 239 10.35 16.34 2.18
N MET A 240 10.97 16.39 3.37
CA MET A 240 11.39 15.21 4.14
C MET A 240 11.15 15.44 5.63
N THR A 241 10.86 14.35 6.35
CA THR A 241 10.83 14.32 7.81
C THR A 241 12.25 14.23 8.39
N GLN A 242 12.41 14.48 9.69
CA GLN A 242 13.72 14.36 10.35
C GLN A 242 14.29 12.94 10.26
N ASP A 243 13.46 11.93 10.40
CA ASP A 243 13.88 10.51 10.28
C ASP A 243 14.35 10.16 8.87
N GLU A 244 13.67 10.68 7.85
CA GLU A 244 14.08 10.53 6.46
C GLU A 244 15.39 11.24 6.18
N LEU A 245 15.60 12.43 6.75
CA LEU A 245 16.89 13.13 6.67
C LEU A 245 18.01 12.31 7.31
N ALA A 246 17.81 11.79 8.53
CA ALA A 246 18.79 10.95 9.20
C ALA A 246 19.12 9.67 8.38
N LYS A 247 18.10 9.05 7.79
CA LYS A 247 18.28 7.93 6.86
C LYS A 247 19.06 8.34 5.61
N ARG A 248 18.83 9.54 5.10
CA ARG A 248 19.55 10.05 3.93
C ARG A 248 21.04 10.29 4.25
N PHE A 249 21.35 10.78 5.45
CA PHE A 249 22.74 10.90 5.92
C PHE A 249 23.43 9.54 5.93
N LEU A 250 22.81 8.52 6.48
CA LEU A 250 23.34 7.15 6.48
C LEU A 250 23.56 6.62 5.05
N ASN A 251 22.60 6.82 4.15
CA ASN A 251 22.73 6.38 2.76
C ASN A 251 23.91 7.08 2.04
N VAL A 252 24.10 8.35 2.31
CA VAL A 252 25.22 9.13 1.73
C VAL A 252 26.55 8.70 2.33
N SER A 253 26.60 8.42 3.63
CA SER A 253 27.84 7.99 4.31
C SER A 253 28.32 6.62 3.81
N ASN A 254 27.40 5.68 3.57
CA ASN A 254 27.73 4.31 3.10
C ASN A 254 27.75 4.19 1.56
N GLY A 255 27.57 5.31 0.82
CA GLY A 255 27.57 5.31 -0.63
C GLY A 255 26.36 4.58 -1.25
N PHE A 256 25.20 4.59 -0.58
CA PHE A 256 23.97 3.90 -0.98
C PHE A 256 24.11 2.38 -1.10
N ARG A 257 25.05 1.79 -0.35
CA ARG A 257 25.16 0.34 -0.26
C ARG A 257 24.13 -0.20 0.73
N PRO A 258 23.58 -1.39 0.49
CA PRO A 258 22.74 -2.06 1.49
C PRO A 258 23.52 -2.20 2.79
N ALA A 259 22.83 -2.10 3.93
CA ALA A 259 23.42 -2.46 5.22
C ALA A 259 23.75 -3.97 5.19
N SER A 260 25.01 -4.29 5.34
CA SER A 260 25.48 -5.68 5.50
C SER A 260 25.25 -6.16 6.92
#